data_5da2de486fa6eff8a4a6f50abc12a978
#
_entry.id   5da2de486fa6eff8a4a6f50abc12a978
#
_cell.length_a   1.000
_cell.length_b   1.000
_cell.length_c   1.000
_cell.angle_alpha   90.00
_cell.angle_beta   90.00
_cell.angle_gamma   90.00
#
_symmetry.space_group_name_H-M   'P 1'
#
loop_
_entity.id
_entity.type
_entity.pdbx_description
1 polymer ?
#
loop_
_entity_poly.entity_id
_entity_poly.type
_entity_poly.pdbx_seq_one_letter_code
_entity_poly.pdbx_strand_id
1 'polypeptide(L)'
;ISNLIIDHAPTRNWNSATQQASATAKRGHAVIQNMTGIMDQILNTVQDSSQTVTNLGVRSDQIGSIVSTIDAIAAQTNLLALNAAIEAARAGEKGRGFAVVADEVRALAERTTHATQEISEMIQTIQNETKNAVKAMQIGVEQASMGTTEANRSGDALREIIAQVDEVVTQVDQIATATEQQTATTYELANNIHQIMTVLQQITEESYESVRRASGLNLLADELMHSLNEFKMDDDVLLSINKAKSAHMIFIGKIKSHLDGSAKLDVNKLPTHQTCAFGQWYHSCKHSHHEHLHGFKDIDVPHQQIHELAKQAIVAFDNGDKDKAKGLCSQMDETIQTLLNHLDKMGNAVQQA
;
A
#
# COMPACT_ATOMS: atom_id res chain seq x y z
N ILE A 1 -27.63 7.86 -0.59
CA ILE A 1 -26.24 7.71 -1.12
C ILE A 1 -25.58 9.07 -0.89
N SER A 2 -24.96 9.20 0.29
CA SER A 2 -24.24 10.39 0.72
C SER A 2 -23.10 10.65 -0.27
N ASN A 3 -22.95 11.90 -0.74
CA ASN A 3 -21.91 12.39 -1.63
C ASN A 3 -20.54 11.76 -1.30
N LEU A 4 -20.13 10.77 -2.09
CA LEU A 4 -18.72 10.41 -2.20
C LEU A 4 -18.04 11.54 -3.01
N ILE A 5 -17.85 12.70 -2.38
CA ILE A 5 -16.92 13.71 -2.88
C ILE A 5 -15.55 13.10 -2.63
N ILE A 6 -14.96 12.49 -3.65
CA ILE A 6 -13.55 12.13 -3.60
C ILE A 6 -12.81 13.45 -3.51
N ASP A 7 -12.25 13.67 -2.31
CA ASP A 7 -11.47 14.87 -2.02
C ASP A 7 -10.17 14.81 -2.84
N HIS A 8 -10.10 15.59 -3.92
CA HIS A 8 -8.88 15.76 -4.72
C HIS A 8 -7.81 16.63 -4.00
N ALA A 9 -8.06 17.03 -2.74
CA ALA A 9 -7.12 17.79 -1.93
C ALA A 9 -5.76 17.10 -1.75
N PRO A 10 -5.68 15.76 -1.53
CA PRO A 10 -4.39 15.08 -1.42
C PRO A 10 -3.52 15.22 -2.66
N THR A 11 -4.06 15.00 -3.86
CA THR A 11 -3.28 15.06 -5.11
C THR A 11 -2.78 16.47 -5.42
N ARG A 12 -3.56 17.50 -5.13
CA ARG A 12 -3.14 18.91 -5.24
C ARG A 12 -2.01 19.26 -4.25
N ASN A 13 -2.07 18.77 -3.03
CA ASN A 13 -1.02 18.97 -2.02
C ASN A 13 0.30 18.28 -2.45
N TRP A 14 0.24 17.07 -2.98
CA TRP A 14 1.42 16.35 -3.47
C TRP A 14 2.07 17.08 -4.65
N ASN A 15 1.29 17.58 -5.61
CA ASN A 15 1.81 18.32 -6.76
C ASN A 15 2.52 19.61 -6.32
N SER A 16 1.96 20.35 -5.36
CA SER A 16 2.61 21.53 -4.78
C SER A 16 3.91 21.18 -4.06
N ALA A 17 3.93 20.11 -3.24
CA ALA A 17 5.10 19.70 -2.49
C ALA A 17 6.25 19.22 -3.40
N THR A 18 5.96 18.46 -4.46
CA THR A 18 6.95 17.99 -5.43
C THR A 18 7.52 19.14 -6.25
N GLN A 19 6.69 20.11 -6.69
CA GLN A 19 7.17 21.31 -7.36
C GLN A 19 8.09 22.13 -6.48
N GLN A 20 7.77 22.28 -5.19
CA GLN A 20 8.62 22.99 -4.23
C GLN A 20 9.93 22.25 -3.98
N ALA A 21 9.91 20.92 -3.89
CA ALA A 21 11.11 20.09 -3.74
C ALA A 21 12.02 20.21 -4.97
N SER A 22 11.47 20.12 -6.20
CA SER A 22 12.22 20.31 -7.45
C SER A 22 12.85 21.70 -7.51
N ALA A 23 12.10 22.75 -7.22
CA ALA A 23 12.60 24.11 -7.21
C ALA A 23 13.73 24.31 -6.19
N THR A 24 13.61 23.68 -5.02
CA THR A 24 14.64 23.75 -3.96
C THR A 24 15.90 23.00 -4.37
N ALA A 25 15.78 21.82 -4.94
CA ALA A 25 16.91 21.02 -5.44
C ALA A 25 17.63 21.74 -6.60
N LYS A 26 16.89 22.35 -7.53
CA LYS A 26 17.45 23.17 -8.62
C LYS A 26 18.23 24.39 -8.09
N ARG A 27 17.70 25.09 -7.09
CA ARG A 27 18.43 26.18 -6.42
C ARG A 27 19.69 25.68 -5.73
N GLY A 28 19.62 24.56 -5.02
CA GLY A 28 20.77 23.92 -4.39
C GLY A 28 21.84 23.57 -5.41
N HIS A 29 21.46 22.99 -6.54
CA HIS A 29 22.39 22.66 -7.64
C HIS A 29 23.08 23.94 -8.20
N ALA A 30 22.37 25.02 -8.41
CA ALA A 30 22.96 26.29 -8.85
C ALA A 30 23.96 26.87 -7.84
N VAL A 31 23.68 26.73 -6.53
CA VAL A 31 24.60 27.15 -5.45
C VAL A 31 25.89 26.30 -5.51
N ILE A 32 25.78 24.99 -5.70
CA ILE A 32 26.95 24.10 -5.83
C ILE A 32 27.78 24.46 -7.07
N GLN A 33 27.15 24.75 -8.21
CA GLN A 33 27.89 25.19 -9.41
C GLN A 33 28.67 26.48 -9.17
N ASN A 34 28.04 27.46 -8.47
CA ASN A 34 28.73 28.69 -8.09
C ASN A 34 29.92 28.41 -7.14
N MET A 35 29.74 27.52 -6.17
CA MET A 35 30.78 27.12 -5.23
C MET A 35 31.97 26.46 -5.94
N THR A 36 31.72 25.61 -6.93
CA THR A 36 32.77 25.02 -7.77
C THR A 36 33.56 26.11 -8.50
N GLY A 37 32.89 27.10 -9.10
CA GLY A 37 33.55 28.25 -9.73
C GLY A 37 34.39 29.08 -8.76
N ILE A 38 33.94 29.28 -7.54
CA ILE A 38 34.71 29.97 -6.49
C ILE A 38 35.95 29.14 -6.09
N MET A 39 35.85 27.83 -5.96
CA MET A 39 36.98 26.96 -5.65
C MET A 39 38.05 27.01 -6.76
N ASP A 40 37.65 27.04 -8.02
CA ASP A 40 38.57 27.21 -9.14
C ASP A 40 39.28 28.58 -9.09
N GLN A 41 38.61 29.64 -8.72
CA GLN A 41 39.24 30.93 -8.51
C GLN A 41 40.23 30.93 -7.34
N ILE A 42 39.92 30.26 -6.23
CA ILE A 42 40.83 30.09 -5.10
C ILE A 42 42.06 29.32 -5.52
N LEU A 43 41.90 28.19 -6.27
CA LEU A 43 43.01 27.43 -6.79
C LEU A 43 43.97 28.28 -7.60
N ASN A 44 43.48 29.06 -8.56
CA ASN A 44 44.27 29.93 -9.39
C ASN A 44 44.99 31.02 -8.54
N THR A 45 44.27 31.66 -7.61
CA THR A 45 44.83 32.71 -6.75
C THR A 45 45.95 32.16 -5.85
N VAL A 46 45.77 30.98 -5.26
CA VAL A 46 46.78 30.36 -4.40
C VAL A 46 48.01 29.94 -5.23
N GLN A 47 47.79 29.45 -6.46
CA GLN A 47 48.85 29.06 -7.36
C GLN A 47 49.71 30.24 -7.81
N ASP A 48 49.07 31.35 -8.17
CA ASP A 48 49.76 32.63 -8.51
C ASP A 48 50.55 33.19 -7.31
N SER A 49 49.94 33.11 -6.11
CA SER A 49 50.60 33.51 -4.87
C SER A 49 51.81 32.64 -4.58
N SER A 50 51.70 31.31 -4.77
CA SER A 50 52.80 30.37 -4.60
C SER A 50 53.99 30.67 -5.54
N GLN A 51 53.68 31.00 -6.79
CA GLN A 51 54.71 31.41 -7.77
C GLN A 51 55.41 32.71 -7.36
N THR A 52 54.60 33.71 -6.85
CA THR A 52 55.15 34.97 -6.39
C THR A 52 56.10 34.78 -5.22
N VAL A 53 55.72 33.98 -4.22
CA VAL A 53 56.50 33.68 -3.04
C VAL A 53 57.76 32.87 -3.42
N THR A 54 57.65 31.91 -4.37
CA THR A 54 58.79 31.18 -4.90
C THR A 54 59.81 32.15 -5.53
N ASN A 55 59.36 33.12 -6.33
CA ASN A 55 60.23 34.13 -6.92
C ASN A 55 60.88 35.01 -5.86
N LEU A 56 60.19 35.33 -4.74
CA LEU A 56 60.78 36.03 -3.59
C LEU A 56 61.93 35.21 -2.96
N GLY A 57 61.73 33.91 -2.81
CA GLY A 57 62.79 32.99 -2.34
C GLY A 57 64.06 33.05 -3.20
N VAL A 58 63.88 32.95 -4.53
CA VAL A 58 64.99 33.07 -5.48
C VAL A 58 65.73 34.41 -5.35
N ARG A 59 65.01 35.51 -5.21
CA ARG A 59 65.60 36.85 -5.00
C ARG A 59 66.35 36.94 -3.68
N SER A 60 65.80 36.33 -2.61
CA SER A 60 66.48 36.28 -1.31
C SER A 60 67.78 35.48 -1.37
N ASP A 61 67.88 34.39 -2.14
CA ASP A 61 69.12 33.62 -2.39
C ASP A 61 70.12 34.52 -3.10
N GLN A 62 69.70 35.28 -4.10
CA GLN A 62 70.57 36.21 -4.80
C GLN A 62 71.13 37.32 -3.86
N ILE A 63 70.26 37.88 -3.00
CA ILE A 63 70.68 38.87 -2.01
C ILE A 63 71.69 38.25 -1.02
N GLY A 64 71.45 37.06 -0.53
CA GLY A 64 72.36 36.32 0.34
C GLY A 64 73.75 36.14 -0.28
N SER A 65 73.82 35.82 -1.57
CA SER A 65 75.07 35.73 -2.30
C SER A 65 75.85 37.07 -2.41
N ILE A 66 75.06 38.16 -2.60
CA ILE A 66 75.67 39.50 -2.63
C ILE A 66 76.18 39.87 -1.24
N VAL A 67 75.44 39.63 -0.17
CA VAL A 67 75.89 39.91 1.20
C VAL A 67 77.13 39.11 1.56
N SER A 68 77.22 37.83 1.20
CA SER A 68 78.42 37.04 1.39
C SER A 68 79.65 37.62 0.65
N THR A 69 79.42 38.17 -0.54
CA THR A 69 80.46 38.82 -1.30
C THR A 69 80.96 40.12 -0.60
N ILE A 70 80.00 40.93 -0.04
CA ILE A 70 80.31 42.15 0.70
C ILE A 70 81.14 41.80 1.98
N ASP A 71 80.71 40.75 2.68
CA ASP A 71 81.39 40.27 3.87
C ASP A 71 82.83 39.88 3.57
N ALA A 72 83.05 39.14 2.48
CA ALA A 72 84.39 38.74 2.00
C ALA A 72 85.24 40.02 1.65
N ILE A 73 84.66 41.03 1.02
CA ILE A 73 85.33 42.31 0.71
C ILE A 73 85.68 43.06 2.01
N ALA A 74 84.74 43.10 3.00
CA ALA A 74 85.01 43.71 4.28
C ALA A 74 86.15 43.02 5.04
N ALA A 75 86.17 41.68 5.05
CA ALA A 75 87.27 40.90 5.64
C ALA A 75 88.62 41.18 4.97
N GLN A 76 88.65 41.28 3.62
CA GLN A 76 89.86 41.61 2.86
C GLN A 76 90.28 43.05 3.15
N THR A 77 89.29 44.01 3.26
CA THR A 77 89.59 45.42 3.56
C THR A 77 90.23 45.55 4.96
N ASN A 78 89.68 44.79 5.94
CA ASN A 78 90.18 44.76 7.31
C ASN A 78 91.68 44.26 7.33
N LEU A 79 92.01 43.21 6.56
CA LEU A 79 93.36 42.73 6.43
C LEU A 79 94.26 43.75 5.76
N LEU A 80 93.81 44.44 4.71
CA LEU A 80 94.58 45.48 4.03
C LEU A 80 94.81 46.68 4.98
N ALA A 81 93.85 47.12 5.72
CA ALA A 81 93.95 48.16 6.70
C ALA A 81 94.94 47.78 7.84
N LEU A 82 94.89 46.54 8.31
CA LEU A 82 95.85 46.06 9.31
C LEU A 82 97.27 46.09 8.78
N ASN A 83 97.48 45.64 7.57
CA ASN A 83 98.83 45.69 6.93
C ASN A 83 99.28 47.16 6.78
N ALA A 84 98.43 48.08 6.37
CA ALA A 84 98.70 49.49 6.26
C ALA A 84 99.05 50.14 7.63
N ALA A 85 98.29 49.77 8.69
CA ALA A 85 98.62 50.22 10.04
C ALA A 85 99.93 49.75 10.57
N ILE A 86 100.28 48.49 10.25
CA ILE A 86 101.60 47.95 10.60
C ILE A 86 102.72 48.70 9.89
N GLU A 87 102.64 48.97 8.58
CA GLU A 87 103.61 49.68 7.84
C GLU A 87 103.74 51.17 8.21
N ALA A 88 102.58 51.78 8.54
CA ALA A 88 102.54 53.17 9.08
C ALA A 88 103.30 53.25 10.43
N ALA A 89 103.10 52.25 11.33
CA ALA A 89 103.82 52.18 12.59
C ALA A 89 105.29 51.92 12.35
N ARG A 90 105.71 51.21 11.32
CA ARG A 90 107.09 50.96 10.94
C ARG A 90 107.83 52.20 10.40
N ALA A 91 107.06 53.14 9.79
CA ALA A 91 107.56 54.43 9.29
C ALA A 91 107.76 55.51 10.42
N GLY A 92 107.43 55.24 11.65
CA GLY A 92 107.62 56.06 12.79
C GLY A 92 106.87 57.43 12.70
N GLU A 93 107.47 58.50 13.07
CA GLU A 93 106.81 59.86 13.05
C GLU A 93 106.27 60.31 11.68
N LYS A 94 106.89 59.78 10.57
CA LYS A 94 106.42 60.11 9.20
C LYS A 94 105.18 59.34 8.79
N GLY A 95 104.87 58.26 9.48
CA GLY A 95 103.72 57.40 9.20
C GLY A 95 102.45 57.74 10.03
N ARG A 96 102.53 58.67 10.94
CA ARG A 96 101.48 58.95 11.93
C ARG A 96 100.10 59.32 11.35
N GLY A 97 100.05 60.06 10.26
CA GLY A 97 98.81 60.36 9.53
C GLY A 97 98.19 59.21 8.81
N PHE A 98 99.08 58.31 8.23
CA PHE A 98 98.65 57.06 7.58
C PHE A 98 98.09 56.06 8.61
N ALA A 99 98.67 55.95 9.79
CA ALA A 99 98.20 55.08 10.85
C ALA A 99 96.78 55.42 11.27
N VAL A 100 96.39 56.71 11.43
CA VAL A 100 95.03 57.12 11.77
C VAL A 100 94.05 56.76 10.66
N VAL A 101 94.41 56.91 9.38
CA VAL A 101 93.56 56.54 8.26
C VAL A 101 93.37 54.99 8.19
N ALA A 102 94.46 54.27 8.43
CA ALA A 102 94.42 52.80 8.45
C ALA A 102 93.54 52.25 9.57
N ASP A 103 93.65 52.85 10.76
CA ASP A 103 92.78 52.48 11.90
C ASP A 103 91.27 52.81 11.62
N GLU A 104 90.95 53.93 10.96
CA GLU A 104 89.61 54.33 10.58
C GLU A 104 89.05 53.37 9.50
N VAL A 105 89.82 53.01 8.48
CA VAL A 105 89.46 52.02 7.46
C VAL A 105 89.24 50.64 8.10
N ARG A 106 90.07 50.25 9.07
CA ARG A 106 89.89 49.01 9.83
C ARG A 106 88.59 49.00 10.60
N ALA A 107 88.26 50.09 11.36
CA ALA A 107 87.02 50.24 12.10
C ALA A 107 85.78 50.23 11.17
N LEU A 108 85.88 50.84 9.97
CA LEU A 108 84.83 50.80 8.96
C LEU A 108 84.60 49.37 8.43
N ALA A 109 85.72 48.63 8.18
CA ALA A 109 85.63 47.22 7.72
C ALA A 109 84.97 46.32 8.79
N GLU A 110 85.33 46.47 10.07
CA GLU A 110 84.69 45.74 11.19
C GLU A 110 83.20 46.03 11.32
N ARG A 111 82.81 47.33 11.20
CA ARG A 111 81.43 47.74 11.17
C ARG A 111 80.67 47.15 9.96
N THR A 112 81.31 47.10 8.79
CA THR A 112 80.67 46.50 7.59
C THR A 112 80.48 45.00 7.77
N THR A 113 81.44 44.27 8.33
CA THR A 113 81.28 42.83 8.65
C THR A 113 80.13 42.58 9.61
N HIS A 114 80.03 43.42 10.66
CA HIS A 114 78.88 43.28 11.58
C HIS A 114 77.53 43.53 10.89
N ALA A 115 77.43 44.58 10.07
CA ALA A 115 76.19 44.90 9.32
C ALA A 115 75.82 43.76 8.30
N THR A 116 76.84 43.18 7.61
CA THR A 116 76.62 42.08 6.69
C THR A 116 76.17 40.80 7.41
N GLN A 117 76.61 40.57 8.63
CA GLN A 117 76.14 39.45 9.45
C GLN A 117 74.70 39.60 9.87
N GLU A 118 74.31 40.78 10.32
CA GLU A 118 72.93 41.07 10.65
C GLU A 118 72.00 40.91 9.43
N ILE A 119 72.42 41.41 8.24
CA ILE A 119 71.62 41.23 7.00
C ILE A 119 71.56 39.74 6.61
N SER A 120 72.69 38.98 6.78
CA SER A 120 72.65 37.54 6.50
C SER A 120 71.62 36.76 7.33
N GLU A 121 71.54 37.08 8.63
CA GLU A 121 70.52 36.51 9.53
C GLU A 121 69.10 36.86 9.09
N MET A 122 68.88 38.12 8.69
CA MET A 122 67.57 38.53 8.15
C MET A 122 67.20 37.78 6.87
N ILE A 123 68.14 37.67 5.95
CA ILE A 123 67.97 36.89 4.68
C ILE A 123 67.63 35.42 4.96
N GLN A 124 68.33 34.79 5.88
CA GLN A 124 68.06 33.40 6.27
C GLN A 124 66.66 33.20 6.85
N THR A 125 66.21 34.21 7.65
CA THR A 125 64.85 34.21 8.17
C THR A 125 63.80 34.34 7.04
N ILE A 126 64.02 35.25 6.08
CA ILE A 126 63.12 35.41 4.91
C ILE A 126 63.07 34.13 4.08
N GLN A 127 64.22 33.48 3.84
CA GLN A 127 64.29 32.19 3.12
C GLN A 127 63.46 31.08 3.80
N ASN A 128 63.53 31.00 5.14
CA ASN A 128 62.79 30.01 5.90
C ASN A 128 61.27 30.34 5.89
N GLU A 129 60.88 31.60 6.03
CA GLU A 129 59.49 32.04 5.97
C GLU A 129 58.88 31.81 4.59
N THR A 130 59.62 32.09 3.50
CA THR A 130 59.16 31.80 2.12
C THR A 130 58.97 30.34 1.88
N LYS A 131 59.88 29.45 2.33
CA LYS A 131 59.68 27.98 2.25
C LYS A 131 58.43 27.50 2.98
N ASN A 132 58.19 28.03 4.17
CA ASN A 132 56.99 27.70 4.95
C ASN A 132 55.71 28.19 4.27
N ALA A 133 55.74 29.43 3.69
CA ALA A 133 54.63 29.98 2.94
C ALA A 133 54.29 29.16 1.69
N VAL A 134 55.27 28.72 0.91
CA VAL A 134 55.08 27.84 -0.25
C VAL A 134 54.46 26.50 0.17
N LYS A 135 54.92 25.91 1.28
CA LYS A 135 54.34 24.67 1.81
C LYS A 135 52.88 24.85 2.25
N ALA A 136 52.56 25.97 2.91
CA ALA A 136 51.19 26.28 3.31
C ALA A 136 50.26 26.49 2.10
N MET A 137 50.79 27.15 1.04
CA MET A 137 50.04 27.30 -0.22
C MET A 137 49.79 25.98 -0.93
N GLN A 138 50.77 25.03 -0.92
CA GLN A 138 50.58 23.69 -1.47
C GLN A 138 49.43 22.94 -0.78
N ILE A 139 49.38 23.00 0.55
CA ILE A 139 48.26 22.43 1.34
C ILE A 139 46.94 23.12 0.95
N GLY A 140 46.97 24.46 0.77
CA GLY A 140 45.77 25.21 0.33
C GLY A 140 45.25 24.76 -1.04
N VAL A 141 46.13 24.50 -2.00
CA VAL A 141 45.77 23.94 -3.32
C VAL A 141 45.13 22.58 -3.18
N GLU A 142 45.69 21.69 -2.36
CA GLU A 142 45.13 20.34 -2.13
C GLU A 142 43.74 20.41 -1.49
N GLN A 143 43.57 21.24 -0.48
CA GLN A 143 42.25 21.44 0.19
C GLN A 143 41.20 22.04 -0.75
N ALA A 144 41.56 23.01 -1.58
CA ALA A 144 40.65 23.58 -2.56
C ALA A 144 40.24 22.55 -3.64
N SER A 145 41.20 21.73 -4.10
CA SER A 145 40.92 20.61 -5.03
C SER A 145 39.97 19.57 -4.44
N MET A 146 40.19 19.19 -3.17
CA MET A 146 39.24 18.33 -2.43
C MET A 146 37.86 18.97 -2.31
N GLY A 147 37.80 20.28 -2.02
CA GLY A 147 36.55 21.03 -1.97
C GLY A 147 35.77 21.01 -3.29
N THR A 148 36.50 21.15 -4.43
CA THR A 148 35.91 21.04 -5.77
C THR A 148 35.33 19.64 -6.00
N THR A 149 36.05 18.59 -5.59
CA THR A 149 35.56 17.20 -5.72
C THR A 149 34.28 16.95 -4.93
N GLU A 150 34.23 17.38 -3.67
CA GLU A 150 33.03 17.21 -2.83
C GLU A 150 31.87 18.09 -3.31
N ALA A 151 32.13 19.27 -3.84
CA ALA A 151 31.11 20.10 -4.48
C ALA A 151 30.49 19.38 -5.68
N ASN A 152 31.30 18.80 -6.56
CA ASN A 152 30.81 18.05 -7.72
C ASN A 152 29.96 16.84 -7.30
N ARG A 153 30.39 16.06 -6.29
CA ARG A 153 29.60 14.95 -5.73
C ARG A 153 28.25 15.43 -5.20
N SER A 154 28.23 16.57 -4.51
CA SER A 154 26.97 17.17 -4.02
C SER A 154 26.08 17.61 -5.16
N GLY A 155 26.65 18.16 -6.23
CA GLY A 155 25.93 18.52 -7.45
C GLY A 155 25.31 17.31 -8.16
N ASP A 156 26.03 16.17 -8.21
CA ASP A 156 25.50 14.93 -8.77
C ASP A 156 24.33 14.38 -7.95
N ALA A 157 24.45 14.37 -6.62
CA ALA A 157 23.36 13.96 -5.74
C ALA A 157 22.10 14.83 -5.91
N LEU A 158 22.26 16.16 -6.06
CA LEU A 158 21.13 17.05 -6.31
C LEU A 158 20.49 16.80 -7.69
N ARG A 159 21.26 16.44 -8.73
CA ARG A 159 20.70 16.04 -10.03
C ARG A 159 19.87 14.77 -9.92
N GLU A 160 20.33 13.80 -9.14
CA GLU A 160 19.60 12.56 -8.89
C GLU A 160 18.27 12.85 -8.16
N ILE A 161 18.30 13.72 -7.14
CA ILE A 161 17.07 14.16 -6.44
C ILE A 161 16.09 14.81 -7.42
N ILE A 162 16.56 15.67 -8.33
CA ILE A 162 15.70 16.32 -9.34
C ILE A 162 15.03 15.25 -10.22
N ALA A 163 15.79 14.27 -10.70
CA ALA A 163 15.27 13.18 -11.54
C ALA A 163 14.21 12.34 -10.78
N GLN A 164 14.47 12.00 -9.51
CA GLN A 164 13.53 11.26 -8.67
C GLN A 164 12.24 12.05 -8.41
N VAL A 165 12.34 13.37 -8.19
CA VAL A 165 11.16 14.23 -8.03
C VAL A 165 10.33 14.29 -9.31
N ASP A 166 10.95 14.36 -10.49
CA ASP A 166 10.23 14.36 -11.78
C ASP A 166 9.51 13.01 -12.01
N GLU A 167 10.09 11.89 -11.56
CA GLU A 167 9.43 10.58 -11.56
C GLU A 167 8.21 10.55 -10.63
N VAL A 168 8.34 11.10 -9.42
CA VAL A 168 7.21 11.21 -8.47
C VAL A 168 6.07 12.05 -9.05
N VAL A 169 6.35 13.13 -9.76
CA VAL A 169 5.33 13.92 -10.45
C VAL A 169 4.56 13.06 -11.44
N THR A 170 5.27 12.26 -12.24
CA THR A 170 4.64 11.34 -13.21
C THR A 170 3.74 10.30 -12.53
N GLN A 171 4.19 9.74 -11.40
CA GLN A 171 3.40 8.79 -10.62
C GLN A 171 2.15 9.43 -10.01
N VAL A 172 2.24 10.67 -9.52
CA VAL A 172 1.08 11.42 -8.99
C VAL A 172 0.02 11.66 -10.08
N ASP A 173 0.43 11.99 -11.29
CA ASP A 173 -0.49 12.17 -12.43
C ASP A 173 -1.18 10.84 -12.81
N GLN A 174 -0.45 9.72 -12.77
CA GLN A 174 -1.04 8.40 -12.98
C GLN A 174 -2.07 8.04 -11.89
N ILE A 175 -1.76 8.34 -10.62
CA ILE A 175 -2.68 8.13 -9.49
C ILE A 175 -3.93 9.00 -9.67
N ALA A 176 -3.80 10.26 -10.08
CA ALA A 176 -4.93 11.13 -10.35
C ALA A 176 -5.86 10.53 -11.42
N THR A 177 -5.31 10.07 -12.55
CA THR A 177 -6.05 9.42 -13.61
C THR A 177 -6.75 8.14 -13.14
N ALA A 178 -6.05 7.29 -12.39
CA ALA A 178 -6.63 6.07 -11.83
C ALA A 178 -7.78 6.37 -10.86
N THR A 179 -7.65 7.43 -10.05
CA THR A 179 -8.69 7.87 -9.11
C THR A 179 -9.94 8.36 -9.83
N GLU A 180 -9.79 9.07 -10.94
CA GLU A 180 -10.93 9.48 -11.78
C GLU A 180 -11.67 8.26 -12.38
N GLN A 181 -10.92 7.27 -12.89
CA GLN A 181 -11.49 6.02 -13.39
C GLN A 181 -12.20 5.22 -12.29
N GLN A 182 -11.61 5.13 -11.08
CA GLN A 182 -12.25 4.49 -9.93
C GLN A 182 -13.55 5.19 -9.54
N THR A 183 -13.58 6.52 -9.61
CA THR A 183 -14.77 7.31 -9.34
C THR A 183 -15.89 6.96 -10.33
N ALA A 184 -15.59 6.94 -11.63
CA ALA A 184 -16.56 6.56 -12.67
C ALA A 184 -17.10 5.14 -12.44
N THR A 185 -16.22 4.16 -12.19
CA THR A 185 -16.60 2.78 -11.89
C THR A 185 -17.48 2.66 -10.65
N THR A 186 -17.20 3.47 -9.61
CA THR A 186 -18.00 3.49 -8.38
C THR A 186 -19.41 4.00 -8.64
N TYR A 187 -19.57 5.01 -9.50
CA TYR A 187 -20.91 5.47 -9.92
C TYR A 187 -21.67 4.40 -10.70
N GLU A 188 -21.02 3.70 -11.62
CA GLU A 188 -21.63 2.58 -12.35
C GLU A 188 -22.07 1.46 -11.39
N LEU A 189 -21.20 1.12 -10.44
CA LEU A 189 -21.50 0.11 -9.42
C LEU A 189 -22.71 0.51 -8.57
N ALA A 190 -22.81 1.77 -8.15
CA ALA A 190 -23.96 2.29 -7.40
C ALA A 190 -25.26 2.18 -8.22
N ASN A 191 -25.23 2.49 -9.51
CA ASN A 191 -26.37 2.31 -10.40
C ASN A 191 -26.77 0.84 -10.56
N ASN A 192 -25.80 -0.06 -10.73
CA ASN A 192 -26.05 -1.50 -10.82
C ASN A 192 -26.68 -2.06 -9.53
N ILE A 193 -26.21 -1.61 -8.36
CA ILE A 193 -26.82 -1.98 -7.06
C ILE A 193 -28.25 -1.51 -6.99
N HIS A 194 -28.56 -0.30 -7.46
CA HIS A 194 -29.92 0.21 -7.48
C HIS A 194 -30.84 -0.62 -8.40
N GLN A 195 -30.35 -1.02 -9.58
CA GLN A 195 -31.09 -1.93 -10.46
C GLN A 195 -31.32 -3.30 -9.82
N ILE A 196 -30.31 -3.89 -9.17
CA ILE A 196 -30.45 -5.15 -8.44
C ILE A 196 -31.52 -5.05 -7.35
N MET A 197 -31.56 -3.98 -6.58
CA MET A 197 -32.58 -3.76 -5.56
C MET A 197 -33.98 -3.71 -6.17
N THR A 198 -34.16 -3.07 -7.31
CA THR A 198 -35.44 -3.02 -8.02
C THR A 198 -35.87 -4.41 -8.49
N VAL A 199 -34.96 -5.19 -9.06
CA VAL A 199 -35.23 -6.59 -9.49
C VAL A 199 -35.59 -7.49 -8.31
N LEU A 200 -34.86 -7.36 -7.17
CA LEU A 200 -35.18 -8.11 -5.95
C LEU A 200 -36.58 -7.80 -5.42
N GLN A 201 -37.01 -6.55 -5.50
CA GLN A 201 -38.33 -6.12 -5.10
C GLN A 201 -39.42 -6.76 -5.99
N GLN A 202 -39.20 -6.78 -7.31
CA GLN A 202 -40.06 -7.45 -8.27
C GLN A 202 -40.13 -8.96 -8.05
N ILE A 203 -38.97 -9.65 -7.84
CA ILE A 203 -38.95 -11.09 -7.53
C ILE A 203 -39.72 -11.42 -6.27
N THR A 204 -39.63 -10.55 -5.25
CA THR A 204 -40.36 -10.72 -4.01
C THR A 204 -41.89 -10.67 -4.25
N GLU A 205 -42.34 -9.69 -5.05
CA GLU A 205 -43.75 -9.55 -5.40
C GLU A 205 -44.28 -10.73 -6.24
N GLU A 206 -43.54 -11.16 -7.26
CA GLU A 206 -43.88 -12.33 -8.09
C GLU A 206 -43.89 -13.63 -7.25
N SER A 207 -43.00 -13.75 -6.25
CA SER A 207 -43.01 -14.88 -5.32
C SER A 207 -44.31 -14.93 -4.49
N TYR A 208 -44.74 -13.79 -3.94
CA TYR A 208 -46.02 -13.70 -3.22
C TYR A 208 -47.24 -14.03 -4.10
N GLU A 209 -47.22 -13.56 -5.36
CA GLU A 209 -48.26 -13.91 -6.32
C GLU A 209 -48.28 -15.41 -6.66
N SER A 210 -47.11 -16.02 -6.80
CA SER A 210 -46.98 -17.47 -7.04
C SER A 210 -47.55 -18.29 -5.88
N VAL A 211 -47.25 -17.92 -4.63
CA VAL A 211 -47.84 -18.56 -3.45
C VAL A 211 -49.37 -18.42 -3.46
N ARG A 212 -49.90 -17.24 -3.77
CA ARG A 212 -51.34 -17.01 -3.86
C ARG A 212 -51.99 -17.85 -4.94
N ARG A 213 -51.37 -17.97 -6.11
CA ARG A 213 -51.87 -18.81 -7.22
C ARG A 213 -51.86 -20.31 -6.84
N ALA A 214 -50.82 -20.78 -6.15
CA ALA A 214 -50.70 -22.15 -5.66
C ALA A 214 -51.83 -22.46 -4.64
N SER A 215 -52.13 -21.53 -3.74
CA SER A 215 -53.25 -21.65 -2.81
C SER A 215 -54.61 -21.71 -3.55
N GLY A 216 -54.78 -20.91 -4.60
CA GLY A 216 -55.97 -20.95 -5.46
C GLY A 216 -56.16 -22.28 -6.17
N LEU A 217 -55.06 -22.88 -6.66
CA LEU A 217 -55.08 -24.22 -7.28
C LEU A 217 -55.48 -25.30 -6.28
N ASN A 218 -55.03 -25.22 -5.04
CA ASN A 218 -55.44 -26.15 -3.97
C ASN A 218 -56.94 -26.07 -3.68
N LEU A 219 -57.53 -24.85 -3.66
CA LEU A 219 -58.98 -24.66 -3.49
C LEU A 219 -59.77 -25.25 -4.66
N LEU A 220 -59.31 -25.01 -5.88
CA LEU A 220 -59.97 -25.53 -7.09
C LEU A 220 -59.91 -27.06 -7.15
N ALA A 221 -58.80 -27.65 -6.72
CA ALA A 221 -58.66 -29.12 -6.61
C ALA A 221 -59.59 -29.69 -5.56
N ASP A 222 -59.80 -28.98 -4.44
CA ASP A 222 -60.76 -29.38 -3.39
C ASP A 222 -62.21 -29.34 -3.89
N GLU A 223 -62.61 -28.26 -4.61
CA GLU A 223 -63.94 -28.18 -5.26
C GLU A 223 -64.14 -29.31 -6.29
N LEU A 224 -63.13 -29.57 -7.11
CA LEU A 224 -63.20 -30.69 -8.08
C LEU A 224 -63.38 -32.02 -7.39
N MET A 225 -62.64 -32.26 -6.32
CA MET A 225 -62.80 -33.51 -5.51
C MET A 225 -64.15 -33.62 -4.88
N HIS A 226 -64.73 -32.49 -4.39
CA HIS A 226 -66.09 -32.46 -3.85
C HIS A 226 -67.12 -32.85 -4.93
N SER A 227 -67.05 -32.24 -6.10
CA SER A 227 -67.92 -32.51 -7.22
C SER A 227 -67.82 -33.98 -7.69
N LEU A 228 -66.59 -34.55 -7.75
CA LEU A 228 -66.38 -35.94 -8.07
C LEU A 228 -66.98 -36.89 -7.04
N ASN A 229 -67.07 -36.51 -5.77
CA ASN A 229 -67.70 -37.33 -4.72
C ASN A 229 -69.22 -37.35 -4.80
N GLU A 230 -69.88 -36.39 -5.47
CA GLU A 230 -71.34 -36.38 -5.70
C GLU A 230 -71.72 -37.41 -6.77
N PHE A 231 -70.78 -37.83 -7.65
CA PHE A 231 -71.07 -38.89 -8.58
C PHE A 231 -70.95 -40.25 -7.88
N LYS A 232 -72.06 -40.95 -7.72
CA LYS A 232 -72.13 -42.35 -7.27
C LYS A 232 -71.54 -43.23 -8.39
N MET A 233 -70.28 -43.57 -8.26
CA MET A 233 -69.67 -44.60 -9.06
C MET A 233 -69.59 -45.88 -8.27
N ASP A 234 -69.77 -47.06 -8.95
CA ASP A 234 -69.65 -48.37 -8.32
C ASP A 234 -68.32 -48.50 -7.58
N ASP A 235 -68.24 -49.42 -6.61
CA ASP A 235 -67.09 -49.68 -5.71
C ASP A 235 -65.82 -50.05 -6.48
N ASP A 236 -65.24 -49.11 -7.23
CA ASP A 236 -63.96 -49.29 -7.92
C ASP A 236 -62.82 -48.96 -6.94
N VAL A 237 -62.10 -50.00 -6.54
CA VAL A 237 -60.93 -49.91 -5.63
C VAL A 237 -59.84 -48.98 -6.21
N LEU A 238 -59.62 -49.00 -7.52
CA LEU A 238 -58.64 -48.18 -8.18
C LEU A 238 -59.03 -46.68 -8.09
N LEU A 239 -60.32 -46.37 -8.24
CA LEU A 239 -60.85 -45.03 -8.06
C LEU A 239 -60.66 -44.55 -6.61
N SER A 240 -60.95 -45.43 -5.61
CA SER A 240 -60.74 -45.12 -4.19
C SER A 240 -59.30 -44.86 -3.84
N ILE A 241 -58.32 -45.61 -4.42
CA ILE A 241 -56.90 -45.37 -4.28
C ILE A 241 -56.51 -43.99 -4.86
N ASN A 242 -56.97 -43.65 -6.07
CA ASN A 242 -56.64 -42.39 -6.72
C ASN A 242 -57.25 -41.20 -5.97
N LYS A 243 -58.50 -41.32 -5.46
CA LYS A 243 -59.10 -40.35 -4.58
C LYS A 243 -58.29 -40.19 -3.29
N ALA A 244 -57.78 -41.25 -2.69
CA ALA A 244 -56.94 -41.21 -1.50
C ALA A 244 -55.65 -40.42 -1.73
N LYS A 245 -54.96 -40.71 -2.85
CA LYS A 245 -53.73 -39.96 -3.21
C LYS A 245 -54.00 -38.45 -3.32
N SER A 246 -55.01 -38.06 -4.10
CA SER A 246 -55.38 -36.68 -4.33
C SER A 246 -55.81 -35.98 -3.03
N ALA A 247 -56.63 -36.62 -2.23
CA ALA A 247 -57.13 -36.10 -0.97
C ALA A 247 -56.01 -35.79 0.05
N HIS A 248 -55.00 -36.71 0.13
CA HIS A 248 -53.88 -36.49 1.04
C HIS A 248 -52.89 -35.44 0.53
N MET A 249 -52.70 -35.36 -0.79
CA MET A 249 -51.90 -34.23 -1.37
C MET A 249 -52.54 -32.88 -1.09
N ILE A 250 -53.90 -32.77 -1.26
CA ILE A 250 -54.66 -31.56 -0.93
C ILE A 250 -54.59 -31.25 0.57
N PHE A 251 -54.74 -32.29 1.42
CA PHE A 251 -54.63 -32.15 2.88
C PHE A 251 -53.29 -31.56 3.28
N ILE A 252 -52.15 -32.07 2.75
CA ILE A 252 -50.84 -31.52 3.01
C ILE A 252 -50.69 -30.09 2.48
N GLY A 253 -51.22 -29.82 1.29
CA GLY A 253 -51.27 -28.46 0.74
C GLY A 253 -51.98 -27.46 1.69
N LYS A 254 -53.11 -27.87 2.26
CA LYS A 254 -53.82 -27.05 3.27
C LYS A 254 -52.98 -26.80 4.54
N ILE A 255 -52.30 -27.85 5.04
CA ILE A 255 -51.40 -27.70 6.20
C ILE A 255 -50.26 -26.70 5.88
N LYS A 256 -49.60 -26.83 4.73
CA LYS A 256 -48.57 -25.91 4.29
C LYS A 256 -49.06 -24.47 4.18
N SER A 257 -50.26 -24.26 3.63
CA SER A 257 -50.89 -22.94 3.55
C SER A 257 -51.18 -22.33 4.93
N HIS A 258 -51.43 -23.16 5.95
CA HIS A 258 -51.54 -22.66 7.33
C HIS A 258 -50.14 -22.25 7.89
N LEU A 259 -49.13 -23.08 7.66
CA LEU A 259 -47.75 -22.82 8.14
C LEU A 259 -47.08 -21.63 7.45
N ASP A 260 -47.47 -21.27 6.24
CA ASP A 260 -46.99 -20.05 5.55
C ASP A 260 -47.86 -18.81 5.84
N GLY A 261 -48.97 -18.98 6.55
CA GLY A 261 -49.89 -17.91 6.94
C GLY A 261 -50.90 -17.50 5.86
N SER A 262 -50.96 -18.19 4.71
CA SER A 262 -51.91 -17.93 3.61
C SER A 262 -53.34 -18.46 3.89
N ALA A 263 -53.46 -19.41 4.81
CA ALA A 263 -54.74 -19.93 5.27
C ALA A 263 -54.75 -20.16 6.80
N LYS A 264 -55.90 -20.25 7.40
CA LYS A 264 -56.03 -20.60 8.82
C LYS A 264 -56.89 -21.87 8.98
N LEU A 265 -56.31 -22.89 9.61
CA LEU A 265 -56.96 -24.16 9.91
C LEU A 265 -57.24 -24.25 11.41
N ASP A 266 -58.36 -24.89 11.76
CA ASP A 266 -58.66 -25.24 13.15
C ASP A 266 -58.20 -26.66 13.42
N VAL A 267 -57.21 -26.82 14.28
CA VAL A 267 -56.59 -28.12 14.63
C VAL A 267 -57.61 -29.16 15.13
N ASN A 268 -58.72 -28.71 15.77
CA ASN A 268 -59.75 -29.58 16.31
C ASN A 268 -60.71 -30.11 15.22
N LYS A 269 -60.70 -29.48 14.03
CA LYS A 269 -61.53 -29.89 12.89
C LYS A 269 -60.76 -30.73 11.87
N LEU A 270 -59.51 -31.01 12.13
CA LEU A 270 -58.70 -31.87 11.24
C LEU A 270 -59.21 -33.32 11.31
N PRO A 271 -59.38 -33.99 10.15
CA PRO A 271 -59.71 -35.38 10.15
C PRO A 271 -58.56 -36.23 10.71
N THR A 272 -58.88 -37.29 11.42
CA THR A 272 -57.93 -38.31 11.83
C THR A 272 -57.79 -39.37 10.73
N HIS A 273 -56.78 -40.26 10.82
CA HIS A 273 -56.62 -41.37 9.91
C HIS A 273 -57.82 -42.32 9.87
N GLN A 274 -58.68 -42.28 10.90
CA GLN A 274 -59.88 -43.08 10.94
C GLN A 274 -61.11 -42.36 10.40
N THR A 275 -61.14 -41.02 10.56
CA THR A 275 -62.34 -40.22 10.19
C THR A 275 -62.19 -39.59 8.80
N CYS A 276 -61.04 -39.58 8.18
CA CYS A 276 -60.92 -39.12 6.80
C CYS A 276 -61.60 -40.11 5.84
N ALA A 277 -62.03 -39.64 4.69
CA ALA A 277 -62.79 -40.45 3.72
C ALA A 277 -62.08 -41.74 3.31
N PHE A 278 -60.77 -41.63 3.13
CA PHE A 278 -59.93 -42.82 2.82
C PHE A 278 -59.83 -43.78 4.02
N GLY A 279 -59.69 -43.28 5.23
CA GLY A 279 -59.64 -44.11 6.44
C GLY A 279 -60.93 -44.89 6.67
N GLN A 280 -62.08 -44.23 6.46
CA GLN A 280 -63.40 -44.92 6.54
C GLN A 280 -63.48 -46.03 5.51
N TRP A 281 -63.10 -45.78 4.25
CA TRP A 281 -63.08 -46.81 3.21
C TRP A 281 -62.07 -47.91 3.54
N TYR A 282 -60.86 -47.60 3.96
CA TYR A 282 -59.80 -48.56 4.31
C TYR A 282 -60.26 -49.52 5.44
N HIS A 283 -60.89 -48.96 6.47
CA HIS A 283 -61.42 -49.78 7.58
C HIS A 283 -62.60 -50.64 7.16
N SER A 284 -63.44 -50.21 6.21
CA SER A 284 -64.50 -51.07 5.67
C SER A 284 -63.99 -52.23 4.87
N CYS A 285 -62.80 -52.11 4.26
CA CYS A 285 -62.14 -53.15 3.50
C CYS A 285 -61.35 -54.16 4.35
N LYS A 286 -61.15 -53.93 5.66
CA LYS A 286 -60.34 -54.82 6.54
C LYS A 286 -60.87 -56.25 6.69
N HIS A 287 -62.08 -56.56 6.24
CA HIS A 287 -62.65 -57.90 6.28
C HIS A 287 -63.18 -58.37 4.91
N SER A 288 -62.72 -57.68 3.84
CA SER A 288 -63.05 -58.01 2.45
C SER A 288 -61.88 -58.70 1.77
N HIS A 289 -62.12 -59.25 0.55
CA HIS A 289 -61.03 -59.81 -0.28
C HIS A 289 -59.91 -58.83 -0.63
N HIS A 290 -60.16 -57.50 -0.45
CA HIS A 290 -59.14 -56.45 -0.69
C HIS A 290 -58.04 -56.45 0.37
N GLU A 291 -58.21 -57.06 1.56
CA GLU A 291 -57.16 -57.17 2.59
C GLU A 291 -55.94 -57.96 2.11
N HIS A 292 -56.10 -58.80 1.07
CA HIS A 292 -55.07 -59.61 0.49
C HIS A 292 -54.27 -58.92 -0.64
N LEU A 293 -54.68 -57.67 -1.02
CA LEU A 293 -53.95 -56.91 -2.02
C LEU A 293 -52.55 -56.53 -1.51
N HIS A 294 -51.58 -56.66 -2.40
CA HIS A 294 -50.17 -56.32 -2.08
C HIS A 294 -50.06 -54.83 -1.69
N GLY A 295 -49.50 -54.52 -0.52
CA GLY A 295 -49.34 -53.20 0.01
C GLY A 295 -50.49 -52.70 0.89
N PHE A 296 -51.65 -53.41 0.99
CA PHE A 296 -52.79 -53.00 1.79
C PHE A 296 -52.44 -52.79 3.28
N LYS A 297 -51.74 -53.73 3.90
CA LYS A 297 -51.35 -53.66 5.32
C LYS A 297 -50.28 -52.62 5.62
N ASP A 298 -49.48 -52.26 4.62
CA ASP A 298 -48.35 -51.32 4.75
C ASP A 298 -48.85 -49.85 4.76
N ILE A 299 -50.12 -49.59 4.45
CA ILE A 299 -50.72 -48.24 4.37
C ILE A 299 -51.01 -47.69 5.74
N ASP A 300 -51.40 -48.47 6.71
CA ASP A 300 -51.98 -48.03 8.01
C ASP A 300 -51.01 -47.13 8.77
N VAL A 301 -49.76 -47.55 8.90
CA VAL A 301 -48.73 -46.79 9.65
C VAL A 301 -48.42 -45.42 9.04
N PRO A 302 -48.02 -45.31 7.77
CA PRO A 302 -47.73 -44.01 7.18
C PRO A 302 -48.97 -43.10 7.10
N HIS A 303 -50.17 -43.64 6.90
CA HIS A 303 -51.42 -42.90 6.92
C HIS A 303 -51.72 -42.28 8.29
N GLN A 304 -51.57 -43.04 9.38
CA GLN A 304 -51.67 -42.50 10.75
C GLN A 304 -50.64 -41.41 11.01
N GLN A 305 -49.39 -41.68 10.64
CA GLN A 305 -48.31 -40.73 10.87
C GLN A 305 -48.55 -39.36 10.19
N ILE A 306 -49.08 -39.33 8.96
CA ILE A 306 -49.36 -38.08 8.26
C ILE A 306 -50.34 -37.21 9.04
N HIS A 307 -51.47 -37.80 9.52
CA HIS A 307 -52.47 -37.07 10.28
C HIS A 307 -51.94 -36.58 11.63
N GLU A 308 -51.05 -37.34 12.27
CA GLU A 308 -50.43 -37.00 13.54
C GLU A 308 -49.39 -35.88 13.37
N LEU A 309 -48.53 -35.97 12.37
CA LEU A 309 -47.53 -34.91 12.02
C LEU A 309 -48.22 -33.60 11.63
N ALA A 310 -49.30 -33.69 10.85
CA ALA A 310 -50.13 -32.50 10.48
C ALA A 310 -50.63 -31.76 11.70
N LYS A 311 -51.25 -32.51 12.65
CA LYS A 311 -51.77 -31.92 13.91
C LYS A 311 -50.64 -31.27 14.73
N GLN A 312 -49.51 -31.99 14.89
CA GLN A 312 -48.34 -31.47 15.64
C GLN A 312 -47.74 -30.23 14.99
N ALA A 313 -47.66 -30.19 13.64
CA ALA A 313 -47.12 -29.05 12.90
C ALA A 313 -47.95 -27.77 13.11
N ILE A 314 -49.29 -27.90 13.01
CA ILE A 314 -50.21 -26.76 13.28
C ILE A 314 -50.08 -26.27 14.72
N VAL A 315 -50.09 -27.19 15.70
CA VAL A 315 -49.94 -26.82 17.13
C VAL A 315 -48.59 -26.13 17.38
N ALA A 316 -47.50 -26.60 16.80
CA ALA A 316 -46.20 -25.97 16.94
C ALA A 316 -46.19 -24.56 16.34
N PHE A 317 -46.76 -24.38 15.15
CA PHE A 317 -46.85 -23.09 14.47
C PHE A 317 -47.73 -22.08 15.27
N ASP A 318 -48.91 -22.48 15.72
CA ASP A 318 -49.80 -21.65 16.49
C ASP A 318 -49.21 -21.22 17.85
N ASN A 319 -48.34 -22.04 18.44
CA ASN A 319 -47.54 -21.72 19.64
C ASN A 319 -46.29 -20.88 19.35
N GLY A 320 -46.02 -20.49 18.09
CA GLY A 320 -44.89 -19.64 17.70
C GLY A 320 -43.56 -20.40 17.43
N ASP A 321 -43.57 -21.74 17.57
CA ASP A 321 -42.37 -22.57 17.31
C ASP A 321 -42.28 -22.94 15.80
N LYS A 322 -41.87 -21.94 14.99
CA LYS A 322 -41.82 -22.07 13.53
C LYS A 322 -40.78 -23.10 13.06
N ASP A 323 -39.67 -23.23 13.76
CA ASP A 323 -38.61 -24.19 13.38
C ASP A 323 -39.09 -25.63 13.58
N LYS A 324 -39.73 -25.90 14.69
CA LYS A 324 -40.34 -27.21 14.95
C LYS A 324 -41.46 -27.52 13.95
N ALA A 325 -42.32 -26.54 13.64
CA ALA A 325 -43.38 -26.69 12.64
C ALA A 325 -42.81 -27.03 11.27
N LYS A 326 -41.73 -26.37 10.85
CA LYS A 326 -41.00 -26.65 9.59
C LYS A 326 -40.38 -28.04 9.56
N GLY A 327 -39.75 -28.47 10.66
CA GLY A 327 -39.18 -29.82 10.78
C GLY A 327 -40.24 -30.91 10.68
N LEU A 328 -41.43 -30.72 11.33
CA LEU A 328 -42.59 -31.63 11.23
C LEU A 328 -43.19 -31.67 9.82
N CYS A 329 -43.23 -30.52 9.13
CA CYS A 329 -43.65 -30.44 7.73
C CYS A 329 -42.73 -31.23 6.79
N SER A 330 -41.40 -31.18 6.98
CA SER A 330 -40.47 -31.99 6.21
C SER A 330 -40.66 -33.50 6.44
N GLN A 331 -40.87 -33.92 7.68
CA GLN A 331 -41.19 -35.29 8.00
C GLN A 331 -42.52 -35.76 7.37
N MET A 332 -43.52 -34.85 7.34
CA MET A 332 -44.78 -35.12 6.66
C MET A 332 -44.61 -35.32 5.15
N ASP A 333 -43.73 -34.52 4.52
CA ASP A 333 -43.38 -34.66 3.09
C ASP A 333 -42.72 -36.02 2.78
N GLU A 334 -41.83 -36.53 3.64
CA GLU A 334 -41.25 -37.85 3.50
C GLU A 334 -42.29 -38.97 3.70
N THR A 335 -43.14 -38.81 4.70
CA THR A 335 -44.14 -39.80 5.03
C THR A 335 -45.21 -39.90 3.95
N ILE A 336 -45.63 -38.78 3.32
CA ILE A 336 -46.58 -38.85 2.20
C ILE A 336 -46.00 -39.59 1.00
N GLN A 337 -44.75 -39.42 0.67
CA GLN A 337 -44.12 -40.21 -0.43
C GLN A 337 -44.20 -41.71 -0.15
N THR A 338 -43.98 -42.11 1.11
CA THR A 338 -44.09 -43.51 1.54
C THR A 338 -45.54 -44.01 1.36
N LEU A 339 -46.54 -43.21 1.82
CA LEU A 339 -47.98 -43.54 1.64
C LEU A 339 -48.32 -43.66 0.15
N LEU A 340 -47.95 -42.72 -0.68
CA LEU A 340 -48.24 -42.72 -2.11
C LEU A 340 -47.65 -43.96 -2.79
N ASN A 341 -46.41 -44.36 -2.44
CA ASN A 341 -45.78 -45.56 -2.96
C ASN A 341 -46.53 -46.83 -2.59
N HIS A 342 -47.07 -46.93 -1.37
CA HIS A 342 -47.87 -48.09 -0.97
C HIS A 342 -49.22 -48.09 -1.68
N LEU A 343 -49.87 -46.94 -1.87
CA LEU A 343 -51.10 -46.81 -2.65
C LEU A 343 -50.87 -47.18 -4.13
N ASP A 344 -49.72 -46.81 -4.70
CA ASP A 344 -49.38 -47.20 -6.08
C ASP A 344 -49.16 -48.70 -6.22
N LYS A 345 -48.46 -49.33 -5.26
CA LYS A 345 -48.31 -50.81 -5.25
C LYS A 345 -49.63 -51.52 -5.19
N MET A 346 -50.53 -51.00 -4.33
CA MET A 346 -51.89 -51.54 -4.22
C MET A 346 -52.70 -51.35 -5.51
N GLY A 347 -52.63 -50.15 -6.14
CA GLY A 347 -53.30 -49.88 -7.42
C GLY A 347 -52.82 -50.78 -8.55
N ASN A 348 -51.51 -51.03 -8.65
CA ASN A 348 -50.92 -51.93 -9.61
C ASN A 348 -51.39 -53.38 -9.36
N ALA A 349 -51.53 -53.81 -8.12
CA ALA A 349 -52.01 -55.15 -7.78
C ALA A 349 -53.50 -55.34 -8.18
N VAL A 350 -54.31 -54.29 -8.06
CA VAL A 350 -55.73 -54.29 -8.52
C VAL A 350 -55.82 -54.39 -10.05
N GLN A 351 -54.95 -53.77 -10.80
CA GLN A 351 -54.92 -53.83 -12.27
C GLN A 351 -54.44 -55.16 -12.84
N GLN A 352 -53.71 -55.94 -12.04
CA GLN A 352 -53.16 -57.24 -12.43
C GLN A 352 -54.05 -58.38 -11.99
N ALA A 353 -55.05 -58.22 -11.12
CA ALA A 353 -55.98 -59.16 -10.63
C ALA A 353 -57.26 -59.21 -11.47
#